data_3038c2a5d1ffa6baec0d30a56d1f6aef
#
_entry.id   3038c2a5d1ffa6baec0d30a56d1f6aef
#
_cell.length_a   1.000
_cell.length_b   1.000
_cell.length_c   1.000
_cell.angle_alpha   90.00
_cell.angle_beta   90.00
_cell.angle_gamma   90.00
#
_symmetry.space_group_name_H-M   'P 1'
#
loop_
_entity.id
_entity.type
_entity.pdbx_description
1 polymer ?
#
loop_
_entity_poly.entity_id
_entity_poly.type
_entity_poly.pdbx_seq_one_letter_code
_entity_poly.pdbx_strand_id
1 'polypeptide(L)'
;MISSPFYIEELSEELNSYELKSFRIQHEEFQLTRYLVKLAKKHQKQLLNKTFLVREKGSDNLVACYSLKAATLPYNDKESSFLIPAIELTHFAVDERYKEIGSASLKTGEFIFWNHIVPCLKNAQKYLALQDLFVFSINIPKLISYYKNRLGFQEIENI
;
A
#
# COMPACT_ATOMS: atom_id res chain seq x y z
N MET A 1 -2.83 24.87 -2.86
CA MET A 1 -3.05 23.41 -2.76
C MET A 1 -2.56 22.78 -4.04
N ILE A 2 -1.52 21.95 -3.95
CA ILE A 2 -0.99 21.25 -5.13
C ILE A 2 -1.94 20.09 -5.44
N SER A 3 -2.56 20.11 -6.62
CA SER A 3 -3.38 18.98 -7.08
C SER A 3 -2.49 17.75 -7.28
N SER A 4 -2.92 16.59 -6.80
CA SER A 4 -2.21 15.34 -7.03
C SER A 4 -2.12 15.03 -8.53
N PRO A 5 -0.93 14.63 -9.03
CA PRO A 5 -0.80 14.17 -10.41
C PRO A 5 -1.41 12.79 -10.66
N PHE A 6 -1.92 12.16 -9.59
CA PHE A 6 -2.47 10.81 -9.63
C PHE A 6 -3.95 10.78 -9.25
N TYR A 7 -4.62 9.74 -9.70
CA TYR A 7 -5.94 9.37 -9.21
C TYR A 7 -5.96 7.89 -8.83
N ILE A 8 -6.89 7.54 -7.95
CA ILE A 8 -7.00 6.18 -7.40
C ILE A 8 -8.20 5.49 -8.02
N GLU A 9 -8.00 4.27 -8.46
CA GLU A 9 -9.03 3.40 -9.00
C GLU A 9 -9.07 2.11 -8.19
N GLU A 10 -10.25 1.72 -7.76
CA GLU A 10 -10.43 0.44 -7.10
C GLU A 10 -10.26 -0.70 -8.11
N LEU A 11 -9.55 -1.76 -7.73
CA LEU A 11 -9.39 -2.93 -8.60
C LEU A 11 -10.75 -3.53 -8.93
N SER A 12 -11.05 -3.70 -10.22
CA SER A 12 -12.29 -4.28 -10.69
C SER A 12 -12.07 -5.61 -11.44
N GLU A 13 -13.13 -6.42 -11.57
CA GLU A 13 -13.04 -7.67 -12.32
C GLU A 13 -12.79 -7.44 -13.82
N GLU A 14 -13.21 -6.29 -14.33
CA GLU A 14 -13.10 -5.92 -15.75
C GLU A 14 -11.67 -5.48 -16.14
N LEU A 15 -10.82 -5.20 -15.17
CA LEU A 15 -9.47 -4.73 -15.46
C LEU A 15 -8.68 -5.79 -16.22
N ASN A 16 -8.03 -5.37 -17.29
CA ASN A 16 -7.23 -6.25 -18.13
C ASN A 16 -6.01 -6.80 -17.38
N SER A 17 -5.93 -8.11 -17.26
CA SER A 17 -4.81 -8.81 -16.63
C SER A 17 -3.46 -8.53 -17.30
N TYR A 18 -3.47 -8.19 -18.58
CA TYR A 18 -2.27 -7.82 -19.33
C TYR A 18 -1.60 -6.57 -18.74
N GLU A 19 -2.40 -5.57 -18.39
CA GLU A 19 -1.88 -4.35 -17.77
C GLU A 19 -1.21 -4.63 -16.42
N LEU A 20 -1.82 -5.49 -15.61
CA LEU A 20 -1.22 -5.90 -14.34
C LEU A 20 0.10 -6.67 -14.53
N LYS A 21 0.20 -7.48 -15.57
CA LYS A 21 1.43 -8.21 -15.90
C LYS A 21 2.55 -7.30 -16.38
N SER A 22 2.24 -6.18 -16.98
CA SER A 22 3.24 -5.22 -17.47
C SER A 22 3.83 -4.34 -16.38
N PHE A 23 3.30 -4.42 -15.18
CA PHE A 23 3.76 -3.65 -14.02
C PHE A 23 5.17 -4.08 -13.62
N ARG A 24 6.10 -3.12 -13.58
CA ARG A 24 7.53 -3.37 -13.32
C ARG A 24 7.92 -2.95 -11.92
N ILE A 25 8.33 -3.92 -11.14
CA ILE A 25 8.77 -3.69 -9.77
C ILE A 25 10.22 -4.17 -9.62
N GLN A 26 11.03 -3.47 -8.81
CA GLN A 26 12.35 -3.96 -8.40
C GLN A 26 12.21 -4.92 -7.22
N HIS A 27 13.09 -5.91 -7.11
CA HIS A 27 13.21 -6.81 -5.97
C HIS A 27 11.99 -7.68 -5.68
N GLU A 28 12.07 -8.98 -5.88
CA GLU A 28 11.15 -10.03 -5.44
C GLU A 28 9.65 -9.84 -5.69
N GLU A 29 9.32 -8.95 -6.52
CA GLU A 29 7.97 -8.53 -6.80
C GLU A 29 7.24 -9.52 -7.69
N PHE A 30 7.89 -10.61 -8.03
CA PHE A 30 7.23 -11.80 -8.56
C PHE A 30 6.02 -12.19 -7.74
N GLN A 31 6.15 -12.14 -6.42
CA GLN A 31 5.06 -12.47 -5.52
C GLN A 31 3.93 -11.45 -5.62
N LEU A 32 4.25 -10.16 -5.70
CA LEU A 32 3.23 -9.13 -5.85
C LEU A 32 2.57 -9.18 -7.23
N THR A 33 3.34 -9.26 -8.30
CA THR A 33 2.78 -9.36 -9.65
C THR A 33 1.90 -10.61 -9.77
N ARG A 34 2.36 -11.73 -9.24
CA ARG A 34 1.58 -12.96 -9.20
C ARG A 34 0.29 -12.79 -8.40
N TYR A 35 0.38 -12.12 -7.26
CA TYR A 35 -0.79 -11.81 -6.45
C TYR A 35 -1.80 -10.96 -7.21
N LEU A 36 -1.35 -9.87 -7.82
CA LEU A 36 -2.21 -8.96 -8.59
C LEU A 36 -2.93 -9.67 -9.72
N VAL A 37 -2.23 -10.55 -10.43
CA VAL A 37 -2.79 -11.25 -11.59
C VAL A 37 -3.72 -12.38 -11.19
N LYS A 38 -3.39 -13.12 -10.12
CA LYS A 38 -4.07 -14.38 -9.81
C LYS A 38 -5.04 -14.35 -8.64
N LEU A 39 -4.78 -13.51 -7.64
CA LEU A 39 -5.51 -13.56 -6.37
C LEU A 39 -6.24 -12.26 -6.01
N ALA A 40 -5.71 -11.11 -6.43
CA ALA A 40 -6.21 -9.82 -5.97
C ALA A 40 -7.70 -9.62 -6.28
N LYS A 41 -8.14 -9.94 -7.49
CA LYS A 41 -9.56 -9.82 -7.87
C LYS A 41 -10.47 -10.72 -7.03
N LYS A 42 -10.04 -11.94 -6.78
CA LYS A 42 -10.78 -12.88 -5.94
C LYS A 42 -10.88 -12.37 -4.50
N HIS A 43 -9.77 -11.94 -3.92
CA HIS A 43 -9.74 -11.39 -2.57
C HIS A 43 -10.57 -10.10 -2.45
N GLN A 44 -10.53 -9.25 -3.47
CA GLN A 44 -11.37 -8.06 -3.56
C GLN A 44 -12.87 -8.41 -3.49
N LYS A 45 -13.29 -9.37 -4.30
CA LYS A 45 -14.68 -9.83 -4.32
C LYS A 45 -15.13 -10.46 -3.00
N GLN A 46 -14.23 -11.18 -2.34
CA GLN A 46 -14.49 -11.83 -1.06
C GLN A 46 -14.29 -10.90 0.15
N LEU A 47 -13.91 -9.64 -0.06
CA LEU A 47 -13.60 -8.65 0.98
C LEU A 47 -12.50 -9.12 1.94
N LEU A 48 -11.57 -9.91 1.44
CA LEU A 48 -10.39 -10.37 2.21
C LEU A 48 -9.23 -9.38 2.15
N ASN A 49 -9.11 -8.68 1.04
CA ASN A 49 -8.07 -7.68 0.82
C ASN A 49 -8.55 -6.73 -0.28
N LYS A 50 -8.36 -5.44 -0.08
CA LYS A 50 -8.82 -4.44 -1.02
C LYS A 50 -7.64 -3.81 -1.73
N THR A 51 -7.62 -3.88 -3.06
CA THR A 51 -6.51 -3.39 -3.87
C THR A 51 -6.92 -2.14 -4.64
N PHE A 52 -6.04 -1.16 -4.60
CA PHE A 52 -6.19 0.13 -5.28
C PHE A 52 -5.07 0.31 -6.29
N LEU A 53 -5.43 0.82 -7.44
CA LEU A 53 -4.52 1.16 -8.52
C LEU A 53 -4.31 2.67 -8.53
N VAL A 54 -3.07 3.09 -8.66
CA VAL A 54 -2.71 4.50 -8.77
C VAL A 54 -2.36 4.79 -10.22
N ARG A 55 -3.10 5.71 -10.82
CA ARG A 55 -2.92 6.08 -12.22
C ARG A 55 -2.47 7.53 -12.35
N GLU A 56 -1.64 7.78 -13.34
CA GLU A 56 -1.23 9.13 -13.70
C GLU A 56 -2.36 9.84 -14.45
N LYS A 57 -2.69 11.06 -14.03
CA LYS A 57 -3.67 11.89 -14.73
C LYS A 57 -3.13 12.27 -16.12
N GLY A 58 -3.98 12.21 -17.11
CA GLY A 58 -3.66 12.51 -18.49
C GLY A 58 -3.30 11.27 -19.31
N SER A 59 -2.33 10.48 -18.90
CA SER A 59 -1.95 9.26 -19.61
C SER A 59 -2.78 8.04 -19.22
N ASP A 60 -3.36 8.05 -18.02
CA ASP A 60 -4.03 6.92 -17.37
C ASP A 60 -3.13 5.69 -17.14
N ASN A 61 -1.83 5.88 -17.24
CA ASN A 61 -0.86 4.81 -17.00
C ASN A 61 -0.90 4.33 -15.55
N LEU A 62 -0.78 3.03 -15.38
CA LEU A 62 -0.66 2.41 -14.06
C LEU A 62 0.73 2.70 -13.49
N VAL A 63 0.76 3.41 -12.37
CA VAL A 63 1.97 3.92 -11.74
C VAL A 63 2.34 3.13 -10.51
N ALA A 64 1.34 2.75 -9.72
CA ALA A 64 1.53 2.07 -8.45
C ALA A 64 0.28 1.28 -8.09
N CYS A 65 0.43 0.43 -7.08
CA CYS A 65 -0.71 -0.22 -6.44
C CYS A 65 -0.45 -0.38 -4.96
N TYR A 66 -1.53 -0.46 -4.19
CA TYR A 66 -1.48 -0.81 -2.78
C TYR A 66 -2.72 -1.59 -2.38
N SER A 67 -2.59 -2.40 -1.34
CA SER A 67 -3.69 -3.19 -0.81
C SER A 67 -3.82 -2.99 0.68
N LEU A 68 -5.05 -2.87 1.15
CA LEU A 68 -5.39 -2.66 2.54
C LEU A 68 -6.39 -3.71 3.00
N LYS A 69 -6.24 -4.16 4.25
CA LYS A 69 -7.24 -4.98 4.91
C LYS A 69 -7.39 -4.60 6.38
N ALA A 70 -8.56 -4.80 6.92
CA ALA A 70 -8.79 -4.71 8.36
C ALA A 70 -8.04 -5.85 9.07
N ALA A 71 -7.43 -5.54 10.19
CA ALA A 71 -6.63 -6.50 10.93
C ALA A 71 -6.63 -6.17 12.43
N THR A 72 -6.10 -7.09 13.21
CA THR A 72 -5.78 -6.85 14.61
C THR A 72 -4.30 -7.03 14.81
N LEU A 73 -3.70 -6.15 15.59
CA LEU A 73 -2.30 -6.22 15.97
C LEU A 73 -2.22 -6.63 17.43
N PRO A 74 -1.66 -7.81 17.76
CA PRO A 74 -1.52 -8.20 19.15
C PRO A 74 -0.48 -7.31 19.85
N TYR A 75 -0.83 -6.85 21.04
CA TYR A 75 0.06 -6.11 21.90
C TYR A 75 0.17 -6.82 23.24
N ASN A 76 1.39 -7.10 23.64
CA ASN A 76 1.69 -7.74 24.92
C ASN A 76 2.63 -6.86 25.72
N ASP A 77 2.18 -6.43 26.89
CA ASP A 77 3.06 -5.83 27.88
C ASP A 77 3.15 -6.75 29.11
N LYS A 78 3.85 -6.30 30.15
CA LYS A 78 4.06 -7.10 31.37
C LYS A 78 2.78 -7.36 32.16
N GLU A 79 1.74 -6.56 31.94
CA GLU A 79 0.51 -6.56 32.74
C GLU A 79 -0.72 -7.00 31.97
N SER A 80 -0.72 -6.84 30.65
CA SER A 80 -1.90 -7.10 29.82
C SER A 80 -1.57 -7.56 28.42
N SER A 81 -2.53 -8.26 27.83
CA SER A 81 -2.51 -8.67 26.43
C SER A 81 -3.82 -8.22 25.78
N PHE A 82 -3.76 -7.49 24.68
CA PHE A 82 -4.95 -7.04 23.97
C PHE A 82 -4.70 -6.95 22.46
N LEU A 83 -5.80 -6.87 21.70
CA LEU A 83 -5.77 -6.74 20.26
C LEU A 83 -6.05 -5.28 19.87
N ILE A 84 -5.16 -4.70 19.11
CA ILE A 84 -5.31 -3.35 18.58
C ILE A 84 -6.05 -3.43 17.25
N PRO A 85 -7.19 -2.75 17.07
CA PRO A 85 -7.82 -2.65 15.75
C PRO A 85 -6.94 -1.81 14.82
N ALA A 86 -6.65 -2.36 13.66
CA ALA A 86 -5.65 -1.79 12.77
C ALA A 86 -6.00 -2.02 11.30
N ILE A 87 -5.27 -1.35 10.42
CA ILE A 87 -5.23 -1.64 8.99
C ILE A 87 -3.84 -2.16 8.64
N GLU A 88 -3.79 -3.26 7.91
CA GLU A 88 -2.55 -3.77 7.33
C GLU A 88 -2.41 -3.27 5.90
N LEU A 89 -1.28 -2.63 5.61
CA LEU A 89 -0.81 -2.37 4.26
C LEU A 89 -0.15 -3.65 3.75
N THR A 90 -0.92 -4.48 3.06
CA THR A 90 -0.47 -5.82 2.65
C THR A 90 0.46 -5.80 1.46
N HIS A 91 0.25 -4.84 0.55
CA HIS A 91 1.05 -4.65 -0.64
C HIS A 91 1.18 -3.15 -0.91
N PHE A 92 2.37 -2.75 -1.30
CA PHE A 92 2.61 -1.38 -1.78
C PHE A 92 3.81 -1.41 -2.71
N ALA A 93 3.59 -1.03 -3.95
CA ALA A 93 4.66 -1.01 -4.95
C ALA A 93 4.44 0.11 -5.96
N VAL A 94 5.53 0.69 -6.39
CA VAL A 94 5.58 1.69 -7.45
C VAL A 94 6.30 1.08 -8.65
N ASP A 95 5.73 1.23 -9.84
CA ASP A 95 6.39 0.82 -11.07
C ASP A 95 7.73 1.55 -11.19
N GLU A 96 8.80 0.82 -11.48
CA GLU A 96 10.16 1.37 -11.51
C GLU A 96 10.33 2.53 -12.49
N ARG A 97 9.48 2.61 -13.52
CA ARG A 97 9.49 3.70 -14.50
C ARG A 97 8.99 5.02 -13.94
N TYR A 98 8.29 4.99 -12.80
CA TYR A 98 7.60 6.13 -12.20
C TYR A 98 8.06 6.46 -10.78
N LYS A 99 9.23 6.00 -10.37
CA LYS A 99 9.71 6.18 -8.99
C LYS A 99 9.95 7.63 -8.59
N GLU A 100 10.12 8.53 -9.55
CA GLU A 100 10.34 9.95 -9.31
C GLU A 100 9.31 10.78 -10.04
N ILE A 101 8.81 11.83 -9.38
CA ILE A 101 7.85 12.76 -9.95
C ILE A 101 8.62 13.96 -10.53
N GLY A 102 8.62 14.09 -11.86
CA GLY A 102 9.25 15.20 -12.57
C GLY A 102 10.76 15.25 -12.34
N SER A 103 11.34 16.46 -12.42
CA SER A 103 12.75 16.72 -12.17
C SER A 103 13.10 16.92 -10.70
N ALA A 104 12.10 16.92 -9.82
CA ALA A 104 12.29 17.10 -8.39
C ALA A 104 12.69 15.78 -7.70
N SER A 105 13.35 15.90 -6.55
CA SER A 105 13.72 14.76 -5.70
C SER A 105 12.54 14.10 -4.99
N LEU A 106 11.32 14.43 -5.37
CA LEU A 106 10.12 13.88 -4.76
C LEU A 106 9.90 12.45 -5.23
N LYS A 107 9.87 11.54 -4.29
CA LYS A 107 9.64 10.13 -4.58
C LYS A 107 8.14 9.84 -4.70
N THR A 108 7.78 9.16 -5.77
CA THR A 108 6.38 8.79 -6.05
C THR A 108 5.76 7.99 -4.90
N GLY A 109 6.48 7.01 -4.35
CA GLY A 109 6.00 6.21 -3.24
C GLY A 109 5.67 7.02 -2.00
N GLU A 110 6.54 7.95 -1.61
CA GLU A 110 6.29 8.84 -0.48
C GLU A 110 5.07 9.72 -0.72
N PHE A 111 4.95 10.28 -1.92
CA PHE A 111 3.81 11.12 -2.29
C PHE A 111 2.49 10.34 -2.18
N ILE A 112 2.43 9.14 -2.75
CA ILE A 112 1.23 8.28 -2.71
C ILE A 112 0.89 7.91 -1.27
N PHE A 113 1.88 7.52 -0.47
CA PHE A 113 1.66 7.16 0.92
C PHE A 113 1.01 8.31 1.71
N TRP A 114 1.61 9.49 1.68
CA TRP A 114 1.14 10.62 2.49
C TRP A 114 -0.11 11.29 1.94
N ASN A 115 -0.35 11.26 0.63
CA ASN A 115 -1.46 11.96 0.00
C ASN A 115 -2.65 11.07 -0.36
N HIS A 116 -2.49 9.76 -0.37
CA HIS A 116 -3.56 8.82 -0.72
C HIS A 116 -3.78 7.73 0.33
N ILE A 117 -2.74 7.05 0.79
CA ILE A 117 -2.90 5.94 1.74
C ILE A 117 -3.27 6.46 3.14
N VAL A 118 -2.52 7.40 3.67
CA VAL A 118 -2.79 7.99 5.00
C VAL A 118 -4.17 8.68 5.05
N PRO A 119 -4.58 9.49 4.06
CA PRO A 119 -5.93 10.04 4.03
C PRO A 119 -7.04 8.99 3.99
N CYS A 120 -6.82 7.87 3.29
CA CYS A 120 -7.77 6.75 3.28
C CYS A 120 -7.97 6.18 4.70
N LEU A 121 -6.87 5.96 5.43
CA LEU A 121 -6.91 5.54 6.83
C LEU A 121 -7.68 6.54 7.69
N LYS A 122 -7.37 7.81 7.59
CA LYS A 122 -8.05 8.87 8.34
C LYS A 122 -9.55 8.94 8.03
N ASN A 123 -9.92 8.71 6.77
CA ASN A 123 -11.32 8.65 6.39
C ASN A 123 -12.03 7.43 7.00
N ALA A 124 -11.38 6.27 6.99
CA ALA A 124 -11.92 5.06 7.61
C ALA A 124 -12.14 5.24 9.13
N GLN A 125 -11.26 5.97 9.81
CA GLN A 125 -11.38 6.27 11.23
C GLN A 125 -12.64 7.10 11.60
N LYS A 126 -13.27 7.74 10.64
CA LYS A 126 -14.54 8.44 10.86
C LYS A 126 -15.70 7.47 11.12
N TYR A 127 -15.58 6.24 10.67
CA TYR A 127 -16.63 5.23 10.72
C TYR A 127 -16.29 4.03 11.58
N LEU A 128 -15.01 3.75 11.76
CA LEU A 128 -14.52 2.57 12.47
C LEU A 128 -13.41 2.95 13.44
N ALA A 129 -13.38 2.26 14.58
CA ALA A 129 -12.27 2.37 15.52
C ALA A 129 -11.05 1.64 14.94
N LEU A 130 -10.09 2.40 14.48
CA LEU A 130 -8.83 1.92 13.92
C LEU A 130 -7.71 2.74 14.54
N GLN A 131 -6.75 2.08 15.16
CA GLN A 131 -5.69 2.75 15.90
C GLN A 131 -4.42 2.91 15.09
N ASP A 132 -4.00 1.87 14.37
CA ASP A 132 -2.72 1.82 13.71
C ASP A 132 -2.80 1.36 12.25
N LEU A 133 -1.83 1.80 11.47
CA LEU A 133 -1.49 1.25 10.17
C LEU A 133 -0.16 0.50 10.32
N PHE A 134 -0.12 -0.76 9.91
CA PHE A 134 1.11 -1.54 10.00
C PHE A 134 1.43 -2.26 8.69
N VAL A 135 2.67 -2.68 8.55
CA VAL A 135 3.17 -3.40 7.39
C VAL A 135 4.10 -4.53 7.85
N PHE A 136 3.95 -5.70 7.24
CA PHE A 136 4.96 -6.76 7.35
C PHE A 136 5.97 -6.57 6.21
N SER A 137 7.12 -6.00 6.54
CA SER A 137 8.16 -5.80 5.54
C SER A 137 8.93 -7.09 5.28
N ILE A 138 9.22 -7.35 4.00
CA ILE A 138 10.22 -8.35 3.64
C ILE A 138 11.56 -7.93 4.26
N ASN A 139 12.32 -8.90 4.75
CA ASN A 139 13.58 -8.62 5.45
C ASN A 139 14.71 -8.22 4.47
N ILE A 140 14.52 -7.08 3.83
CA ILE A 140 15.50 -6.42 2.97
C ILE A 140 15.88 -5.10 3.64
N PRO A 141 17.15 -4.90 4.04
CA PRO A 141 17.55 -3.70 4.80
C PRO A 141 17.17 -2.37 4.13
N LYS A 142 17.30 -2.29 2.82
CA LYS A 142 16.92 -1.10 2.05
C LYS A 142 15.42 -0.79 2.15
N LEU A 143 14.59 -1.82 2.11
CA LEU A 143 13.13 -1.68 2.20
C LEU A 143 12.71 -1.30 3.63
N ILE A 144 13.29 -1.92 4.64
CA ILE A 144 13.05 -1.58 6.05
C ILE A 144 13.45 -0.13 6.32
N SER A 145 14.61 0.29 5.83
CA SER A 145 15.06 1.67 5.94
C SER A 145 14.10 2.66 5.28
N TYR A 146 13.55 2.31 4.13
CA TYR A 146 12.55 3.11 3.43
C TYR A 146 11.28 3.29 4.28
N TYR A 147 10.73 2.21 4.81
CA TYR A 147 9.54 2.30 5.68
C TYR A 147 9.79 3.14 6.92
N LYS A 148 10.93 2.98 7.59
CA LYS A 148 11.26 3.71 8.81
C LYS A 148 11.57 5.18 8.55
N ASN A 149 12.44 5.46 7.60
CA ASN A 149 13.02 6.81 7.42
C ASN A 149 12.19 7.69 6.49
N ARG A 150 11.51 7.11 5.52
CA ARG A 150 10.73 7.85 4.54
C ARG A 150 9.23 7.86 4.83
N LEU A 151 8.69 6.75 5.31
CA LEU A 151 7.27 6.62 5.59
C LEU A 151 6.93 6.73 7.08
N GLY A 152 7.92 6.82 7.96
CA GLY A 152 7.72 7.08 9.38
C GLY A 152 7.22 5.89 10.20
N PHE A 153 7.33 4.67 9.68
CA PHE A 153 6.98 3.47 10.45
C PHE A 153 7.98 3.23 11.58
N GLN A 154 7.48 2.67 12.67
CA GLN A 154 8.30 2.22 13.79
C GLN A 154 8.31 0.69 13.85
N GLU A 155 9.43 0.11 14.22
CA GLU A 155 9.51 -1.32 14.47
C GLU A 155 8.71 -1.71 15.72
N ILE A 156 8.00 -2.83 15.64
CA ILE A 156 7.29 -3.39 16.79
C ILE A 156 8.14 -4.51 17.35
N GLU A 157 8.59 -4.33 18.60
CA GLU A 157 9.48 -5.28 19.26
C GLU A 157 8.75 -6.36 20.06
N ASN A 158 7.49 -6.15 20.40
CA ASN A 158 6.73 -7.00 21.34
C ASN A 158 5.45 -7.57 20.72
N ILE A 159 5.59 -8.32 19.66
CA ILE A 159 4.47 -9.07 19.10
C ILE A 159 4.43 -10.47 19.67
#